data_b5f39521aba015a28eebd29acab37ad6
#
_entry.id   b5f39521aba015a28eebd29acab37ad6
#
_cell.length_a   1.000
_cell.length_b   1.000
_cell.length_c   1.000
_cell.angle_alpha   90.00
_cell.angle_beta   90.00
_cell.angle_gamma   90.00
#
_symmetry.space_group_name_H-M   'P 1'
#
loop_
_entity.id
_entity.type
_entity.pdbx_description
1 polymer ?
#
loop_
_entity_poly.entity_id
_entity_poly.type
_entity_poly.pdbx_seq_one_letter_code
_entity_poly.pdbx_strand_id
1 'polypeptide(L)'
;NAKTPFDLSLKTRNPERKEYKGMCEALSNNIFKHSARHADKYDYSREANILNIIACGSEAQAIRNYFGLTNQNELTRDSLEKDYNEKLAFLQKQNMIYLGLDMPIVERVKMLIASFDVIYPTASPILPWMSREDMLKAREDLINRLSY
;
A
#
# COMPACT_ATOMS: atom_id res chain seq x y z
N ASN A 1 -15.88 -25.69 15.56
CA ASN A 1 -15.97 -25.56 14.66
C ASN A 1 -15.22 -24.81 13.65
N ALA A 2 -15.67 -24.75 12.64
CA ALA A 2 -15.03 -24.19 11.51
C ALA A 2 -14.69 -22.72 11.65
N LYS A 3 -15.53 -21.99 12.28
CA LYS A 3 -15.29 -20.56 12.47
C LYS A 3 -14.54 -20.33 13.74
N THR A 4 -13.30 -20.01 13.57
CA THR A 4 -12.43 -19.73 14.70
C THR A 4 -12.41 -18.23 14.98
N PRO A 5 -11.99 -17.82 16.18
CA PRO A 5 -11.74 -16.41 16.44
C PRO A 5 -10.76 -15.79 15.46
N PHE A 6 -9.83 -16.58 14.95
CA PHE A 6 -8.88 -16.12 13.96
C PHE A 6 -9.59 -15.67 12.67
N ASP A 7 -10.52 -16.47 12.17
CA ASP A 7 -11.26 -16.13 10.96
C ASP A 7 -12.07 -14.86 11.13
N LEU A 8 -12.73 -14.72 12.26
CA LEU A 8 -13.50 -13.51 12.57
C LEU A 8 -12.59 -12.29 12.64
N SER A 9 -11.44 -12.45 13.28
CA SER A 9 -10.46 -11.38 13.40
C SER A 9 -10.00 -10.89 12.02
N LEU A 10 -9.72 -11.81 11.10
CA LEU A 10 -9.31 -11.46 9.77
C LEU A 10 -10.41 -10.70 9.02
N LYS A 11 -11.65 -11.13 9.15
CA LYS A 11 -12.77 -10.47 8.50
C LYS A 11 -12.97 -9.05 9.00
N THR A 12 -12.88 -8.85 10.31
CA THR A 12 -13.22 -7.57 10.90
C THR A 12 -12.11 -6.54 10.80
N ARG A 13 -10.85 -6.97 10.78
CA ARG A 13 -9.73 -6.04 10.83
C ARG A 13 -9.04 -5.84 9.50
N ASN A 14 -9.60 -6.35 8.39
CA ASN A 14 -8.86 -6.32 7.15
C ASN A 14 -9.63 -5.74 5.97
N PRO A 15 -10.04 -4.45 6.06
CA PRO A 15 -10.62 -3.78 4.90
C PRO A 15 -9.63 -3.73 3.73
N GLU A 16 -8.34 -3.71 4.03
CA GLU A 16 -7.28 -3.71 3.04
C GLU A 16 -7.36 -4.92 2.10
N ARG A 17 -7.78 -6.09 2.62
CA ARG A 17 -7.87 -7.29 1.79
C ARG A 17 -8.89 -7.16 0.67
N LYS A 18 -10.02 -6.53 0.95
CA LYS A 18 -11.06 -6.28 -0.05
C LYS A 18 -10.59 -5.28 -1.09
N GLU A 19 -10.00 -4.19 -0.63
CA GLU A 19 -9.52 -3.14 -1.52
C GLU A 19 -8.34 -3.62 -2.36
N TYR A 20 -7.48 -4.46 -1.80
CA TYR A 20 -6.37 -5.07 -2.54
C TYR A 20 -6.87 -5.89 -3.72
N LYS A 21 -7.89 -6.71 -3.50
CA LYS A 21 -8.48 -7.53 -4.57
C LYS A 21 -9.02 -6.65 -5.70
N GLY A 22 -9.76 -5.60 -5.34
CA GLY A 22 -10.29 -4.67 -6.34
C GLY A 22 -9.20 -3.95 -7.11
N MET A 23 -8.15 -3.52 -6.43
CA MET A 23 -7.01 -2.89 -7.07
C MET A 23 -6.31 -3.85 -8.03
N CYS A 24 -6.11 -5.10 -7.63
CA CYS A 24 -5.47 -6.11 -8.48
C CYS A 24 -6.26 -6.37 -9.74
N GLU A 25 -7.58 -6.41 -9.64
CA GLU A 25 -8.42 -6.56 -10.82
C GLU A 25 -8.29 -5.36 -11.76
N ALA A 26 -8.28 -4.15 -11.21
CA ALA A 26 -8.12 -2.94 -12.01
C ALA A 26 -6.74 -2.90 -12.68
N LEU A 27 -5.70 -3.29 -11.96
CA LEU A 27 -4.34 -3.34 -12.50
C LEU A 27 -4.25 -4.36 -13.64
N SER A 28 -4.80 -5.55 -13.44
CA SER A 28 -4.80 -6.60 -14.45
C SER A 28 -5.51 -6.14 -15.71
N ASN A 29 -6.66 -5.52 -15.59
CA ASN A 29 -7.43 -5.00 -16.72
C ASN A 29 -6.66 -3.89 -17.45
N ASN A 30 -6.01 -3.01 -16.70
CA ASN A 30 -5.23 -1.92 -17.27
C ASN A 30 -4.04 -2.46 -18.08
N ILE A 31 -3.31 -3.41 -17.52
CA ILE A 31 -2.15 -4.01 -18.20
C ILE A 31 -2.58 -4.74 -19.45
N PHE A 32 -3.65 -5.52 -19.37
CA PHE A 32 -4.13 -6.24 -20.54
C PHE A 32 -4.58 -5.28 -21.65
N LYS A 33 -5.26 -4.20 -21.27
CA LYS A 33 -5.72 -3.18 -22.21
C LYS A 33 -4.57 -2.54 -22.98
N HIS A 34 -3.48 -2.24 -22.30
CA HIS A 34 -2.36 -1.50 -22.90
C HIS A 34 -1.27 -2.37 -23.48
N SER A 35 -1.09 -3.59 -23.00
CA SER A 35 0.03 -4.45 -23.37
C SER A 35 -0.38 -5.81 -23.91
N ALA A 36 -1.67 -6.10 -23.91
CA ALA A 36 -2.20 -7.39 -24.37
C ALA A 36 -1.53 -8.58 -23.67
N ARG A 37 -1.13 -8.41 -22.43
CA ARG A 37 -0.56 -9.47 -21.61
C ARG A 37 -1.25 -9.52 -20.25
N HIS A 38 -1.14 -10.64 -19.58
CA HIS A 38 -1.66 -10.79 -18.22
C HIS A 38 -0.70 -10.20 -17.23
N ALA A 39 -1.22 -9.62 -16.15
CA ALA A 39 -0.39 -9.13 -15.05
C ALA A 39 0.29 -10.33 -14.37
N ASP A 40 1.52 -10.14 -13.93
CA ASP A 40 2.27 -11.16 -13.22
C ASP A 40 2.65 -10.68 -11.82
N LYS A 41 3.39 -11.53 -11.07
CA LYS A 41 3.76 -11.20 -9.70
C LYS A 41 4.58 -9.93 -9.57
N TYR A 42 5.35 -9.57 -10.59
CA TYR A 42 6.16 -8.36 -10.55
C TYR A 42 5.29 -7.11 -10.66
N ASP A 43 4.24 -7.17 -11.45
CA ASP A 43 3.29 -6.06 -11.55
C ASP A 43 2.62 -5.80 -10.21
N TYR A 44 2.15 -6.86 -9.54
CA TYR A 44 1.49 -6.73 -8.24
C TYR A 44 2.46 -6.27 -7.17
N SER A 45 3.68 -6.81 -7.15
CA SER A 45 4.71 -6.41 -6.19
C SER A 45 5.09 -4.94 -6.36
N ARG A 46 5.20 -4.47 -7.60
CA ARG A 46 5.52 -3.08 -7.88
C ARG A 46 4.45 -2.16 -7.33
N GLU A 47 3.17 -2.48 -7.58
CA GLU A 47 2.08 -1.67 -7.06
C GLU A 47 2.06 -1.68 -5.53
N ALA A 48 2.24 -2.83 -4.92
CA ALA A 48 2.29 -2.93 -3.46
C ALA A 48 3.43 -2.07 -2.90
N ASN A 49 4.59 -2.09 -3.51
CA ASN A 49 5.73 -1.28 -3.06
C ASN A 49 5.48 0.22 -3.22
N ILE A 50 4.85 0.62 -4.31
CA ILE A 50 4.46 2.02 -4.52
C ILE A 50 3.58 2.48 -3.37
N LEU A 51 2.53 1.73 -3.05
CA LEU A 51 1.59 2.13 -2.00
C LEU A 51 2.24 2.15 -0.63
N ASN A 52 3.11 1.19 -0.33
CA ASN A 52 3.82 1.14 0.95
C ASN A 52 4.78 2.31 1.10
N ILE A 53 5.49 2.68 0.05
CA ILE A 53 6.38 3.84 0.08
C ILE A 53 5.59 5.11 0.34
N ILE A 54 4.44 5.26 -0.29
CA ILE A 54 3.58 6.44 -0.05
C ILE A 54 3.08 6.46 1.39
N ALA A 55 2.64 5.33 1.91
CA ALA A 55 2.02 5.25 3.23
C ALA A 55 3.02 5.43 4.37
N CYS A 56 4.22 4.89 4.23
CA CYS A 56 5.16 4.84 5.35
C CYS A 56 6.66 4.91 4.97
N GLY A 57 6.96 5.11 3.70
CA GLY A 57 8.35 5.30 3.25
C GLY A 57 9.15 4.04 3.01
N SER A 58 8.55 2.86 3.14
CA SER A 58 9.26 1.60 3.01
C SER A 58 8.51 0.64 2.09
N GLU A 59 9.22 -0.29 1.48
CA GLU A 59 8.62 -1.32 0.66
C GLU A 59 7.89 -2.36 1.50
N ALA A 60 6.96 -3.07 0.89
CA ALA A 60 6.08 -4.00 1.59
C ALA A 60 6.85 -5.07 2.38
N GLN A 61 7.93 -5.61 1.79
CA GLN A 61 8.70 -6.67 2.46
C GLN A 61 9.35 -6.17 3.76
N ALA A 62 9.86 -4.93 3.75
CA ALA A 62 10.48 -4.36 4.94
C ALA A 62 9.47 -4.21 6.07
N ILE A 63 8.24 -3.81 5.75
CA ILE A 63 7.18 -3.68 6.74
C ILE A 63 6.77 -5.05 7.29
N ARG A 64 6.61 -6.05 6.43
CA ARG A 64 6.29 -7.40 6.86
C ARG A 64 7.37 -7.96 7.79
N ASN A 65 8.63 -7.75 7.42
CA ASN A 65 9.76 -8.20 8.23
C ASN A 65 9.74 -7.54 9.61
N TYR A 66 9.49 -6.25 9.65
CA TYR A 66 9.44 -5.53 10.92
C TYR A 66 8.34 -6.08 11.83
N PHE A 67 7.13 -6.26 11.32
CA PHE A 67 6.03 -6.80 12.11
C PHE A 67 6.29 -8.25 12.54
N GLY A 68 6.96 -9.02 11.70
CA GLY A 68 7.24 -10.43 12.00
C GLY A 68 8.37 -10.66 12.98
N LEU A 69 9.35 -9.77 13.04
CA LEU A 69 10.56 -9.95 13.84
C LEU A 69 10.61 -9.14 15.13
N THR A 70 9.70 -8.20 15.29
CA THR A 70 9.76 -7.27 16.42
C THR A 70 9.09 -7.86 17.65
N ASN A 71 9.78 -7.79 18.81
CA ASN A 71 9.24 -8.19 20.11
C ASN A 71 8.44 -7.05 20.73
N GLN A 72 7.44 -6.59 20.01
CA GLN A 72 6.57 -5.54 20.53
C GLN A 72 5.48 -6.13 21.41
N ASN A 73 4.97 -5.28 22.29
CA ASN A 73 3.73 -5.60 22.98
C ASN A 73 2.66 -5.88 21.92
N GLU A 74 1.91 -6.96 22.11
CA GLU A 74 0.91 -7.41 21.15
C GLU A 74 -0.13 -6.34 20.84
N LEU A 75 -0.60 -5.63 21.87
CA LEU A 75 -1.58 -4.55 21.69
C LEU A 75 -1.01 -3.39 20.86
N THR A 76 0.24 -3.03 21.09
CA THR A 76 0.90 -1.99 20.33
C THR A 76 1.05 -2.38 18.87
N ARG A 77 1.46 -3.63 18.63
CA ARG A 77 1.60 -4.13 17.27
C ARG A 77 0.26 -4.17 16.55
N ASP A 78 -0.79 -4.64 17.21
CA ASP A 78 -2.12 -4.72 16.62
C ASP A 78 -2.63 -3.32 16.24
N SER A 79 -2.39 -2.33 17.09
CA SER A 79 -2.77 -0.95 16.82
C SER A 79 -2.03 -0.39 15.60
N LEU A 80 -0.72 -0.64 15.50
CA LEU A 80 0.08 -0.21 14.37
C LEU A 80 -0.35 -0.88 13.06
N GLU A 81 -0.62 -2.18 13.12
CA GLU A 81 -1.07 -2.91 11.94
C GLU A 81 -2.45 -2.45 11.48
N LYS A 82 -3.33 -2.16 12.41
CA LYS A 82 -4.66 -1.65 12.08
C LYS A 82 -4.56 -0.31 11.35
N ASP A 83 -3.77 0.62 11.90
CA ASP A 83 -3.56 1.92 11.31
C ASP A 83 -2.92 1.80 9.91
N TYR A 84 -1.91 0.96 9.80
CA TYR A 84 -1.23 0.68 8.54
C TYR A 84 -2.20 0.12 7.50
N ASN A 85 -3.01 -0.87 7.88
CA ASN A 85 -3.96 -1.49 6.97
C ASN A 85 -5.04 -0.52 6.50
N GLU A 86 -5.48 0.39 7.36
CA GLU A 86 -6.43 1.43 6.99
C GLU A 86 -5.85 2.38 5.93
N LYS A 87 -4.58 2.76 6.10
CA LYS A 87 -3.89 3.62 5.13
C LYS A 87 -3.71 2.91 3.79
N LEU A 88 -3.32 1.63 3.82
CA LEU A 88 -3.21 0.85 2.59
C LEU A 88 -4.55 0.68 1.90
N ALA A 89 -5.61 0.41 2.64
CA ALA A 89 -6.94 0.26 2.07
C ALA A 89 -7.37 1.55 1.34
N PHE A 90 -7.11 2.69 1.95
CA PHE A 90 -7.37 3.98 1.31
C PHE A 90 -6.63 4.11 -0.01
N LEU A 91 -5.31 3.84 0.01
CA LEU A 91 -4.49 3.95 -1.20
C LEU A 91 -4.90 2.95 -2.28
N GLN A 92 -5.23 1.74 -1.90
CA GLN A 92 -5.66 0.71 -2.84
C GLN A 92 -6.96 1.12 -3.54
N LYS A 93 -7.89 1.69 -2.79
CA LYS A 93 -9.14 2.16 -3.34
C LYS A 93 -8.92 3.32 -4.32
N GLN A 94 -8.09 4.28 -3.95
CA GLN A 94 -7.75 5.39 -4.83
C GLN A 94 -7.02 4.91 -6.08
N ASN A 95 -6.08 3.99 -5.90
CA ASN A 95 -5.31 3.44 -7.01
C ASN A 95 -6.21 2.72 -8.02
N MET A 96 -7.20 1.99 -7.51
CA MET A 96 -8.17 1.33 -8.37
C MET A 96 -8.89 2.34 -9.26
N ILE A 97 -9.30 3.46 -8.68
CA ILE A 97 -9.98 4.53 -9.42
C ILE A 97 -9.06 5.11 -10.49
N TYR A 98 -7.81 5.43 -10.13
CA TYR A 98 -6.87 6.05 -11.07
C TYR A 98 -6.44 5.09 -12.17
N LEU A 99 -6.34 3.80 -11.89
CA LEU A 99 -6.12 2.78 -12.91
C LEU A 99 -7.30 2.72 -13.89
N GLY A 100 -8.51 2.81 -13.36
CA GLY A 100 -9.72 2.83 -14.18
C GLY A 100 -9.83 4.07 -15.07
N LEU A 101 -9.23 5.17 -14.63
CA LEU A 101 -9.16 6.41 -15.41
C LEU A 101 -7.98 6.43 -16.39
N ASP A 102 -7.24 5.34 -16.46
CA ASP A 102 -6.11 5.20 -17.38
C ASP A 102 -4.99 6.20 -17.14
N MET A 103 -4.81 6.58 -15.90
CA MET A 103 -3.80 7.57 -15.54
C MET A 103 -2.40 6.99 -15.68
N PRO A 104 -1.46 7.67 -16.36
CA PRO A 104 -0.07 7.22 -16.47
C PRO A 104 0.55 7.07 -15.08
N ILE A 105 1.51 6.14 -14.93
CA ILE A 105 2.02 5.74 -13.63
C ILE A 105 2.57 6.92 -12.80
N VAL A 106 3.32 7.83 -13.40
CA VAL A 106 3.89 8.95 -12.66
C VAL A 106 2.80 9.89 -12.17
N GLU A 107 1.84 10.22 -13.02
CA GLU A 107 0.69 11.04 -12.63
C GLU A 107 -0.13 10.37 -11.54
N ARG A 108 -0.32 9.05 -11.67
CA ARG A 108 -1.05 8.25 -10.69
C ARG A 108 -0.39 8.29 -9.33
N VAL A 109 0.94 8.12 -9.28
CA VAL A 109 1.68 8.19 -8.02
C VAL A 109 1.57 9.58 -7.40
N LYS A 110 1.71 10.63 -8.19
CA LYS A 110 1.57 12.00 -7.68
C LYS A 110 0.18 12.26 -7.11
N MET A 111 -0.84 11.76 -7.78
CA MET A 111 -2.23 11.90 -7.30
C MET A 111 -2.48 11.09 -6.04
N LEU A 112 -1.90 9.90 -5.94
CA LEU A 112 -2.00 9.09 -4.73
C LEU A 112 -1.36 9.80 -3.55
N ILE A 113 -0.19 10.39 -3.74
CA ILE A 113 0.48 11.15 -2.69
C ILE A 113 -0.38 12.34 -2.25
N ALA A 114 -0.89 13.10 -3.21
CA ALA A 114 -1.72 14.27 -2.91
C ALA A 114 -2.98 13.87 -2.15
N SER A 115 -3.68 12.83 -2.60
CA SER A 115 -4.89 12.35 -1.94
C SER A 115 -4.61 11.84 -0.53
N PHE A 116 -3.52 11.10 -0.39
CA PHE A 116 -3.12 10.53 0.89
C PHE A 116 -2.82 11.63 1.91
N ASP A 117 -2.09 12.64 1.49
CA ASP A 117 -1.69 13.71 2.41
C ASP A 117 -2.86 14.60 2.84
N VAL A 118 -3.92 14.65 2.06
CA VAL A 118 -5.15 15.34 2.49
C VAL A 118 -5.80 14.60 3.66
N ILE A 119 -5.84 13.28 3.60
CA ILE A 119 -6.49 12.45 4.63
C ILE A 119 -5.56 12.18 5.81
N TYR A 120 -4.28 11.98 5.54
CA TYR A 120 -3.29 11.62 6.55
C TYR A 120 -2.11 12.61 6.53
N PRO A 121 -2.36 13.90 6.87
CA PRO A 121 -1.32 14.93 6.73
C PRO A 121 -0.13 14.74 7.66
N THR A 122 -0.30 13.97 8.73
CA THR A 122 0.76 13.74 9.71
C THR A 122 1.26 12.30 9.73
N ALA A 123 0.99 11.53 8.66
CA ALA A 123 1.46 10.17 8.58
C ALA A 123 2.98 10.09 8.74
N SER A 124 3.44 9.08 9.45
CA SER A 124 4.86 8.90 9.73
C SER A 124 5.30 7.47 9.40
N PRO A 125 6.61 7.24 9.27
CA PRO A 125 7.12 5.91 8.99
C PRO A 125 6.76 4.91 10.08
N ILE A 126 6.63 3.65 9.69
CA ILE A 126 6.44 2.54 10.63
C ILE A 126 7.76 2.13 11.23
N LEU A 127 8.83 2.07 10.39
CA LEU A 127 10.15 1.67 10.86
C LEU A 127 10.70 2.73 11.81
N PRO A 128 11.07 2.37 13.04
CA PRO A 128 11.43 3.37 14.06
C PRO A 128 12.71 4.14 13.77
N TRP A 129 13.57 3.63 12.88
CA TRP A 129 14.80 4.32 12.49
C TRP A 129 14.61 5.29 11.33
N MET A 130 13.42 5.38 10.76
CA MET A 130 13.12 6.31 9.67
C MET A 130 12.47 7.56 10.22
N SER A 131 12.89 8.72 9.71
CA SER A 131 12.25 9.99 9.98
C SER A 131 11.16 10.27 8.95
N ARG A 132 10.32 11.26 9.23
CA ARG A 132 9.34 11.71 8.22
C ARG A 132 10.06 12.26 6.99
N GLU A 133 11.21 12.90 7.16
CA GLU A 133 12.00 13.37 6.02
C GLU A 133 12.46 12.22 5.14
N ASP A 134 12.87 11.10 5.75
CA ASP A 134 13.23 9.89 5.01
C ASP A 134 12.06 9.36 4.20
N MET A 135 10.87 9.40 4.77
CA MET A 135 9.64 8.99 4.09
C MET A 135 9.35 9.86 2.87
N LEU A 136 9.48 11.18 3.03
CA LEU A 136 9.24 12.11 1.93
C LEU A 136 10.28 11.95 0.83
N LYS A 137 11.54 11.70 1.21
CA LYS A 137 12.60 11.43 0.26
C LYS A 137 12.36 10.13 -0.50
N ALA A 138 11.88 9.11 0.18
CA ALA A 138 11.57 7.84 -0.48
C ALA A 138 10.50 8.01 -1.55
N ARG A 139 9.51 8.86 -1.31
CA ARG A 139 8.48 9.21 -2.31
C ARG A 139 9.10 9.92 -3.51
N GLU A 140 10.00 10.87 -3.27
CA GLU A 140 10.69 11.58 -4.31
C GLU A 140 11.53 10.65 -5.18
N ASP A 141 12.30 9.77 -4.54
CA ASP A 141 13.11 8.78 -5.23
C ASP A 141 12.24 7.84 -6.07
N LEU A 142 11.07 7.46 -5.56
CA LEU A 142 10.12 6.63 -6.30
C LEU A 142 9.68 7.34 -7.59
N ILE A 143 9.27 8.59 -7.49
CA ILE A 143 8.83 9.37 -8.65
C ILE A 143 9.97 9.48 -9.66
N ASN A 144 11.18 9.73 -9.20
CA ASN A 144 12.34 9.84 -10.08
C ASN A 144 12.62 8.53 -10.82
N ARG A 145 12.55 7.39 -10.12
CA ARG A 145 12.74 6.09 -10.77
C ARG A 145 11.67 5.80 -11.83
N LEU A 146 10.43 6.18 -11.55
CA LEU A 146 9.33 5.93 -12.47
C LEU A 146 9.31 6.89 -13.66
N SER A 147 10.05 7.98 -13.57
CA SER A 147 10.09 9.00 -14.63
C SER A 147 11.04 8.66 -15.76
N TYR A 148 11.84 7.58 -15.62
CA TYR A 148 12.82 7.18 -16.62
C TYR A 148 12.51 5.86 -17.30
#